data_9cac16a2449ead30f23df340a3ecd1db
#
_entry.id   9cac16a2449ead30f23df340a3ecd1db
#
_cell.length_a   1.000
_cell.length_b   1.000
_cell.length_c   1.000
_cell.angle_alpha   90.00
_cell.angle_beta   90.00
_cell.angle_gamma   90.00
#
_symmetry.space_group_name_H-M   'P 1'
#
loop_
_entity.id
_entity.type
_entity.pdbx_description
1 polymer ?
#
loop_
_entity_poly.entity_id
_entity_poly.type
_entity_poly.pdbx_seq_one_letter_code
_entity_poly.pdbx_strand_id
1 'polypeptide(L)'
;MIKAMIATALMLVALNTSAACSMKRPGEAPLMPDGAVASKEEMYEAQLVAESYIMLAEAYMDCKVMNSRQHRALAARVSTLAEQYDEEMTEFRVRTSMVAVK
;
A
#
# COMPACT_ATOMS: atom_id res chain seq x y z
N MET A 1 -5.55 23.77 -51.55
CA MET A 1 -5.63 23.81 -50.90
C MET A 1 -6.20 23.32 -49.75
N ILE A 2 -6.29 22.50 -49.38
CA ILE A 2 -6.82 22.00 -48.32
C ILE A 2 -6.06 21.67 -47.27
N LYS A 3 -5.56 22.06 -46.70
CA LYS A 3 -4.81 21.69 -45.69
C LYS A 3 -5.23 22.02 -44.48
N ALA A 4 -5.94 22.46 -44.23
CA ALA A 4 -6.22 22.90 -43.06
C ALA A 4 -6.80 22.07 -42.11
N MET A 5 -7.33 21.40 -42.12
CA MET A 5 -7.92 20.74 -41.21
C MET A 5 -7.33 19.90 -40.41
N ILE A 6 -6.57 19.88 -39.96
CA ILE A 6 -5.98 18.97 -39.23
C ILE A 6 -5.84 19.18 -37.86
N ALA A 7 -5.80 19.97 -37.38
CA ALA A 7 -5.49 20.14 -36.10
C ALA A 7 -6.39 19.88 -35.12
N THR A 8 -7.23 19.43 -35.18
CA THR A 8 -8.04 19.35 -34.16
C THR A 8 -8.07 18.33 -33.29
N ALA A 9 -7.64 17.51 -33.35
CA ALA A 9 -7.80 16.47 -32.52
C ALA A 9 -7.07 16.25 -31.42
N LEU A 10 -6.63 16.96 -30.85
CA LEU A 10 -5.89 16.62 -29.78
C LEU A 10 -6.23 16.90 -28.51
N MET A 11 -6.98 17.29 -28.12
CA MET A 11 -7.07 17.62 -26.89
C MET A 11 -7.87 16.87 -26.11
N LEU A 12 -8.06 16.06 -25.97
CA LEU A 12 -8.83 15.42 -25.14
C LEU A 12 -8.35 14.67 -24.17
N VAL A 13 -7.49 14.61 -23.87
CA VAL A 13 -7.08 13.77 -22.95
C VAL A 13 -7.01 14.05 -21.63
N ALA A 14 -6.85 14.96 -21.22
CA ALA A 14 -6.64 15.15 -19.93
C ALA A 14 -7.69 15.22 -19.08
N LEU A 15 -8.58 14.83 -19.14
CA LEU A 15 -9.47 14.99 -18.26
C LEU A 15 -9.76 14.14 -17.26
N ASN A 16 -9.59 13.21 -17.17
CA ASN A 16 -9.98 12.41 -16.15
C ASN A 16 -9.30 12.32 -15.00
N THR A 17 -8.35 12.81 -14.89
CA THR A 17 -7.63 12.51 -13.75
C THR A 17 -8.20 12.88 -12.49
N SER A 18 -8.72 13.87 -12.32
CA SER A 18 -9.04 14.16 -10.98
C SER A 18 -10.40 13.80 -10.71
N ALA A 19 -10.97 13.39 -11.60
CA ALA A 19 -12.23 13.22 -11.38
C ALA A 19 -12.59 12.49 -10.24
N ALA A 20 -12.27 11.56 -9.98
CA ALA A 20 -12.85 10.89 -8.99
C ALA A 20 -12.01 9.97 -8.34
N CYS A 21 -11.87 10.08 -7.16
CA CYS A 21 -11.19 9.09 -6.41
C CYS A 21 -12.28 8.18 -5.93
N SER A 22 -12.54 7.16 -6.69
CA SER A 22 -13.58 6.23 -6.32
C SER A 22 -13.07 5.20 -5.35
N MET A 23 -11.87 5.30 -4.90
CA MET A 23 -11.34 4.32 -4.01
C MET A 23 -11.93 4.46 -2.63
N LYS A 24 -12.12 3.34 -1.98
CA LYS A 24 -12.64 3.37 -0.65
C LYS A 24 -11.57 3.74 0.30
N ARG A 25 -11.94 4.40 1.36
CA ARG A 25 -10.99 4.73 2.39
C ARG A 25 -10.49 3.47 3.05
N PRO A 26 -9.20 3.31 3.23
CA PRO A 26 -8.67 2.13 3.91
C PRO A 26 -9.17 2.05 5.35
N GLY A 27 -9.50 0.88 5.79
CA GLY A 27 -9.96 0.69 7.15
C GLY A 27 -8.81 0.50 8.10
N GLU A 28 -9.00 -0.33 9.09
CA GLU A 28 -7.96 -0.60 10.05
C GLU A 28 -6.88 -1.43 9.43
N ALA A 29 -5.67 -1.24 9.88
CA ALA A 29 -4.56 -2.02 9.37
C ALA A 29 -4.68 -3.47 9.80
N PRO A 30 -4.23 -4.40 9.00
CA PRO A 30 -4.29 -5.81 9.38
C PRO A 30 -3.34 -6.11 10.53
N LEU A 31 -3.65 -7.15 11.28
CA LEU A 31 -2.79 -7.55 12.36
C LEU A 31 -1.75 -8.51 11.82
N MET A 32 -0.55 -8.40 12.30
CA MET A 32 0.52 -9.29 11.88
C MET A 32 0.60 -10.48 12.81
N PRO A 33 0.95 -11.65 12.29
CA PRO A 33 1.09 -12.82 13.16
C PRO A 33 2.36 -12.70 14.00
N ASP A 34 2.44 -13.51 15.04
CA ASP A 34 3.59 -13.53 15.91
C ASP A 34 4.72 -14.28 15.22
N GLY A 35 5.76 -13.59 14.82
CA GLY A 35 6.89 -14.22 14.09
C GLY A 35 7.62 -15.27 14.89
N ALA A 36 7.49 -15.24 16.22
CA ALA A 36 8.13 -16.24 17.04
C ALA A 36 7.50 -17.61 16.88
N VAL A 37 6.25 -17.68 16.45
CA VAL A 37 5.57 -18.97 16.31
C VAL A 37 4.90 -19.18 14.96
N ALA A 38 4.89 -18.21 14.09
CA ALA A 38 4.17 -18.31 12.84
C ALA A 38 4.84 -19.27 11.86
N SER A 39 4.06 -19.89 11.02
CA SER A 39 4.61 -20.73 9.97
C SER A 39 5.11 -19.89 8.82
N LYS A 40 5.84 -20.50 7.92
CA LYS A 40 6.33 -19.82 6.74
C LYS A 40 5.16 -19.31 5.91
N GLU A 41 4.13 -20.13 5.79
CA GLU A 41 2.95 -19.76 5.01
C GLU A 41 2.22 -18.58 5.66
N GLU A 42 2.14 -18.57 6.97
CA GLU A 42 1.50 -17.46 7.65
C GLU A 42 2.27 -16.17 7.44
N MET A 43 3.59 -16.24 7.48
CA MET A 43 4.40 -15.04 7.24
C MET A 43 4.30 -14.57 5.79
N TYR A 44 4.18 -15.51 4.86
CA TYR A 44 4.03 -15.14 3.45
C TYR A 44 2.69 -14.44 3.22
N GLU A 45 1.63 -14.97 3.81
CA GLU A 45 0.33 -14.33 3.69
C GLU A 45 0.33 -12.97 4.36
N ALA A 46 1.00 -12.85 5.50
CA ALA A 46 1.08 -11.57 6.18
C ALA A 46 1.79 -10.54 5.32
N GLN A 47 2.81 -10.96 4.58
CA GLN A 47 3.50 -10.07 3.67
C GLN A 47 2.55 -9.55 2.59
N LEU A 48 1.79 -10.43 1.99
CA LEU A 48 0.87 -10.03 0.93
C LEU A 48 -0.20 -9.09 1.45
N VAL A 49 -0.71 -9.37 2.62
CA VAL A 49 -1.75 -8.53 3.20
C VAL A 49 -1.20 -7.17 3.58
N ALA A 50 -0.02 -7.12 4.16
CA ALA A 50 0.60 -5.85 4.53
C ALA A 50 0.90 -5.01 3.29
N GLU A 51 1.45 -5.64 2.28
CA GLU A 51 1.78 -4.92 1.04
C GLU A 51 0.53 -4.39 0.36
N SER A 52 -0.52 -5.17 0.33
CA SER A 52 -1.77 -4.74 -0.26
C SER A 52 -2.36 -3.55 0.49
N TYR A 53 -2.34 -3.60 1.81
CA TYR A 53 -2.88 -2.50 2.60
C TYR A 53 -2.06 -1.22 2.34
N ILE A 54 -0.74 -1.33 2.33
CA ILE A 54 0.11 -0.17 2.13
C ILE A 54 -0.11 0.42 0.74
N MET A 55 -0.20 -0.43 -0.27
CA MET A 55 -0.44 0.07 -1.62
C MET A 55 -1.76 0.79 -1.73
N LEU A 56 -2.80 0.23 -1.13
CA LEU A 56 -4.10 0.87 -1.20
C LEU A 56 -4.12 2.18 -0.43
N ALA A 57 -3.46 2.22 0.72
CA ALA A 57 -3.42 3.43 1.52
C ALA A 57 -2.65 4.53 0.79
N GLU A 58 -1.54 4.18 0.17
CA GLU A 58 -0.76 5.16 -0.56
C GLU A 58 -1.52 5.68 -1.78
N ALA A 59 -2.18 4.78 -2.49
CA ALA A 59 -2.97 5.19 -3.63
C ALA A 59 -4.13 6.09 -3.21
N TYR A 60 -4.72 5.81 -2.06
CA TYR A 60 -5.80 6.64 -1.56
C TYR A 60 -5.28 8.03 -1.19
N MET A 61 -4.12 8.10 -0.54
CA MET A 61 -3.54 9.37 -0.18
C MET A 61 -3.17 10.20 -1.43
N ASP A 62 -2.77 9.54 -2.50
CA ASP A 62 -2.45 10.24 -3.72
C ASP A 62 -3.68 10.71 -4.48
N CYS A 63 -4.75 9.97 -4.37
CA CYS A 63 -5.93 10.25 -5.14
C CYS A 63 -6.83 11.27 -4.49
N LYS A 64 -6.91 11.25 -3.16
CA LYS A 64 -7.87 12.07 -2.48
C LYS A 64 -7.23 13.22 -1.77
N VAL A 65 -7.83 14.37 -1.88
CA VAL A 65 -7.35 15.53 -1.17
C VAL A 65 -7.80 15.41 0.28
N MET A 66 -6.89 15.39 1.18
CA MET A 66 -7.18 15.23 2.59
C MET A 66 -6.58 16.36 3.36
N ASN A 67 -7.13 16.68 4.51
CA ASN A 67 -6.49 17.67 5.36
C ASN A 67 -5.26 17.04 6.00
N SER A 68 -4.39 17.86 6.55
CA SER A 68 -3.13 17.37 7.04
C SER A 68 -3.27 16.40 8.20
N ARG A 69 -4.31 16.57 9.00
CA ARG A 69 -4.51 15.64 10.10
C ARG A 69 -4.88 14.26 9.58
N GLN A 70 -5.78 14.18 8.62
CA GLN A 70 -6.19 12.90 8.06
C GLN A 70 -5.03 12.23 7.34
N HIS A 71 -4.26 13.01 6.61
CA HIS A 71 -3.11 12.48 5.89
C HIS A 71 -2.10 11.89 6.87
N ARG A 72 -1.81 12.62 7.95
CA ARG A 72 -0.85 12.12 8.92
C ARG A 72 -1.34 10.88 9.63
N ALA A 73 -2.63 10.80 9.90
CA ALA A 73 -3.18 9.64 10.57
C ALA A 73 -3.05 8.39 9.71
N LEU A 74 -3.32 8.51 8.41
CA LEU A 74 -3.21 7.36 7.54
C LEU A 74 -1.74 7.01 7.30
N ALA A 75 -0.90 8.00 7.15
CA ALA A 75 0.54 7.74 6.99
C ALA A 75 1.10 7.04 8.23
N ALA A 76 0.63 7.41 9.42
CA ALA A 76 1.07 6.76 10.64
C ALA A 76 0.63 5.30 10.69
N ARG A 77 -0.56 4.98 10.19
CA ARG A 77 -0.99 3.59 10.15
C ARG A 77 -0.11 2.77 9.23
N VAL A 78 0.26 3.32 8.09
CA VAL A 78 1.13 2.64 7.16
C VAL A 78 2.51 2.40 7.79
N SER A 79 3.02 3.41 8.45
CA SER A 79 4.32 3.32 9.08
C SER A 79 4.32 2.28 10.20
N THR A 80 3.28 2.27 11.02
CA THR A 80 3.17 1.31 12.11
C THR A 80 3.05 -0.11 11.57
N LEU A 81 2.29 -0.30 10.51
CA LEU A 81 2.16 -1.63 9.92
C LEU A 81 3.49 -2.11 9.38
N ALA A 82 4.22 -1.25 8.70
CA ALA A 82 5.52 -1.62 8.15
C ALA A 82 6.49 -2.01 9.27
N GLU A 83 6.45 -1.28 10.38
CA GLU A 83 7.31 -1.61 11.51
C GLU A 83 6.92 -2.93 12.14
N GLN A 84 5.63 -3.17 12.31
CA GLN A 84 5.17 -4.44 12.86
C GLN A 84 5.56 -5.62 11.99
N TYR A 85 5.40 -5.44 10.69
CA TYR A 85 5.79 -6.51 9.78
C TYR A 85 7.28 -6.78 9.89
N ASP A 86 8.10 -5.74 9.95
CA ASP A 86 9.54 -5.92 10.05
C ASP A 86 9.94 -6.59 11.35
N GLU A 87 9.28 -6.25 12.45
CA GLU A 87 9.58 -6.87 13.71
C GLU A 87 9.24 -8.34 13.69
N GLU A 88 8.07 -8.68 13.21
CA GLU A 88 7.65 -10.09 13.21
C GLU A 88 8.48 -10.90 12.22
N MET A 89 8.85 -10.31 11.10
CA MET A 89 9.69 -11.00 10.15
C MET A 89 11.09 -11.21 10.72
N THR A 90 11.61 -10.26 11.48
CA THR A 90 12.90 -10.41 12.12
C THR A 90 12.86 -11.56 13.13
N GLU A 91 11.80 -11.63 13.94
CA GLU A 91 11.66 -12.73 14.86
C GLU A 91 11.57 -14.07 14.14
N PHE A 92 10.82 -14.09 13.06
CA PHE A 92 10.69 -15.31 12.28
C PHE A 92 12.05 -15.74 11.70
N ARG A 93 12.81 -14.82 11.18
CA ARG A 93 14.10 -15.13 10.59
C ARG A 93 15.10 -15.61 11.65
N VAL A 94 15.09 -14.99 12.81
CA VAL A 94 15.99 -15.40 13.87
C VAL A 94 15.65 -16.83 14.32
N ARG A 95 14.37 -17.09 14.52
CA ARG A 95 13.96 -18.42 14.96
C ARG A 95 14.31 -19.49 13.93
N THR A 96 14.05 -19.22 12.66
CA THR A 96 14.29 -20.23 11.65
C THR A 96 15.78 -20.38 11.37
N SER A 97 16.52 -19.33 11.54
CA SER A 97 17.95 -19.44 11.40
C SER A 97 18.56 -20.28 12.49
N MET A 98 18.06 -20.14 13.72
CA MET A 98 18.54 -20.95 14.80
C MET A 98 18.22 -22.42 14.60
N VAL A 99 17.06 -22.69 14.07
CA VAL A 99 16.71 -24.07 13.81
C VAL A 99 17.58 -24.63 12.70
N ALA A 100 17.90 -23.85 11.73
CA ALA A 100 18.67 -24.32 10.60
C ALA A 100 20.11 -24.63 10.97
N VAL A 101 20.58 -24.05 12.04
CA VAL A 101 21.94 -24.31 12.40
C VAL A 101 22.06 -25.63 13.07
N LYS A 102 21.02 -26.25 13.52
CA LYS A 102 21.14 -27.54 14.08
C LYS A 102 21.30 -28.53 13.02
#